data_a47705204ee84f3ec814c000f7134a64
#
_entry.id   a47705204ee84f3ec814c000f7134a64
#
_cell.length_a   1.000
_cell.length_b   1.000
_cell.length_c   1.000
_cell.angle_alpha   90.00
_cell.angle_beta   90.00
_cell.angle_gamma   90.00
#
_symmetry.space_group_name_H-M   'P 1'
#
loop_
_entity.id
_entity.type
_entity.pdbx_description
1 polymer ?
#
loop_
_entity_poly.entity_id
_entity_poly.type
_entity_poly.pdbx_seq_one_letter_code
_entity_poly.pdbx_strand_id
1 'polypeptide(L)'
;KIDERNFDSLMERLLSEDGIFIVDNGASSFVPLSNYLIENNAIGMLQEAGRDVFIHCVVTGGQALLDTLSGFKALAEQTSTNNIVVWLNEFFGAIEHNGKAFNEMKTYAENASKVRGIVRIAKRNPDTFGRDIEEMASRKMTFGEVIGSSDFSIMAKQRIKTIQKDIFAQLDEVGF
;
A
#
# COMPACT_ATOMS: atom_id res chain seq x y z
N LYS A 1 10.23 -13.47 -18.30
CA LYS A 1 8.97 -12.83 -18.72
C LYS A 1 7.86 -13.46 -17.90
N ILE A 2 7.07 -12.65 -17.21
CA ILE A 2 5.92 -13.15 -16.46
C ILE A 2 4.90 -13.65 -17.48
N ASP A 3 4.41 -14.88 -17.29
CA ASP A 3 3.32 -15.42 -18.09
C ASP A 3 2.01 -14.87 -17.53
N GLU A 4 1.31 -14.09 -18.32
CA GLU A 4 0.05 -13.44 -17.91
C GLU A 4 -1.06 -14.46 -17.59
N ARG A 5 -0.98 -15.68 -18.13
CA ARG A 5 -1.89 -16.79 -17.77
C ARG A 5 -1.81 -17.19 -16.29
N ASN A 6 -0.71 -16.85 -15.61
CA ASN A 6 -0.65 -17.06 -14.16
C ASN A 6 -1.64 -16.17 -13.39
N PHE A 7 -2.06 -15.05 -14.00
CA PHE A 7 -3.08 -14.18 -13.41
C PHE A 7 -4.48 -14.76 -13.57
N ASP A 8 -4.75 -15.62 -14.57
CA ASP A 8 -6.03 -16.33 -14.67
C ASP A 8 -6.27 -17.19 -13.43
N SER A 9 -5.26 -17.91 -12.95
CA SER A 9 -5.36 -18.73 -11.74
C SER A 9 -5.59 -17.86 -10.49
N LEU A 10 -5.01 -16.66 -10.43
CA LEU A 10 -5.30 -15.71 -9.35
C LEU A 10 -6.78 -15.29 -9.40
N MET A 11 -7.28 -14.92 -10.58
CA MET A 11 -8.68 -14.49 -10.75
C MET A 11 -9.67 -15.60 -10.42
N GLU A 12 -9.40 -16.85 -10.86
CA GLU A 12 -10.22 -18.01 -10.51
C GLU A 12 -10.33 -18.21 -9.01
N ARG A 13 -9.22 -18.07 -8.28
CA ARG A 13 -9.23 -18.16 -6.83
C ARG A 13 -9.99 -17.02 -6.17
N LEU A 14 -9.78 -15.78 -6.61
CA LEU A 14 -10.47 -14.60 -6.09
C LEU A 14 -11.99 -14.66 -6.30
N LEU A 15 -12.45 -15.37 -7.34
CA LEU A 15 -13.87 -15.55 -7.65
C LEU A 15 -14.50 -16.75 -6.93
N SER A 16 -13.75 -17.85 -6.75
CA SER A 16 -14.29 -19.12 -6.27
C SER A 16 -14.09 -19.37 -4.78
N GLU A 17 -13.05 -18.77 -4.17
CA GLU A 17 -12.74 -18.98 -2.75
C GLU A 17 -13.31 -17.83 -1.90
N ASP A 18 -13.86 -18.15 -0.72
CA ASP A 18 -14.25 -17.14 0.26
C ASP A 18 -13.07 -16.70 1.12
N GLY A 19 -13.07 -15.44 1.54
CA GLY A 19 -12.06 -14.90 2.45
C GLY A 19 -11.51 -13.55 2.05
N ILE A 20 -10.52 -13.10 2.80
CA ILE A 20 -9.76 -11.88 2.54
C ILE A 20 -8.48 -12.27 1.81
N PHE A 21 -8.26 -11.68 0.66
CA PHE A 21 -7.06 -11.89 -0.15
C PHE A 21 -6.18 -10.66 -0.12
N ILE A 22 -4.89 -10.86 0.15
CA ILE A 22 -3.88 -9.80 0.06
C ILE A 22 -2.94 -10.20 -1.07
N VAL A 23 -2.94 -9.39 -2.14
CA VAL A 23 -2.06 -9.58 -3.30
C VAL A 23 -0.91 -8.59 -3.21
N ASP A 24 0.26 -9.07 -2.80
CA ASP A 24 1.49 -8.27 -2.77
C ASP A 24 2.30 -8.55 -4.03
N ASN A 25 2.32 -7.57 -4.93
CA ASN A 25 3.04 -7.66 -6.18
C ASN A 25 4.42 -6.97 -6.10
N GLY A 26 5.46 -7.67 -6.50
CA GLY A 26 6.79 -7.08 -6.65
C GLY A 26 6.88 -6.09 -7.82
N ALA A 27 7.93 -5.27 -7.84
CA ALA A 27 8.13 -4.23 -8.87
C ALA A 27 8.09 -4.79 -10.31
N SER A 28 8.60 -6.00 -10.53
CA SER A 28 8.61 -6.64 -11.86
C SER A 28 7.24 -7.14 -12.33
N SER A 29 6.32 -7.41 -11.41
CA SER A 29 4.96 -7.89 -11.72
C SER A 29 3.91 -6.79 -11.73
N PHE A 30 4.23 -5.59 -11.25
CA PHE A 30 3.28 -4.48 -11.17
C PHE A 30 2.69 -4.12 -12.54
N VAL A 31 3.54 -3.82 -13.53
CA VAL A 31 3.08 -3.41 -14.87
C VAL A 31 2.30 -4.54 -15.58
N PRO A 32 2.81 -5.80 -15.64
CA PRO A 32 2.05 -6.90 -16.23
C PRO A 32 0.70 -7.14 -15.55
N LEU A 33 0.65 -7.13 -14.21
CA LEU A 33 -0.60 -7.31 -13.48
C LEU A 33 -1.58 -6.16 -13.74
N SER A 34 -1.11 -4.90 -13.71
CA SER A 34 -1.97 -3.74 -13.99
C SER A 34 -2.57 -3.80 -15.40
N ASN A 35 -1.76 -4.13 -16.40
CA ASN A 35 -2.24 -4.28 -17.77
C ASN A 35 -3.30 -5.40 -17.86
N TYR A 36 -3.01 -6.55 -17.28
CA TYR A 36 -3.95 -7.68 -17.24
C TYR A 36 -5.30 -7.28 -16.60
N LEU A 37 -5.26 -6.62 -15.44
CA LEU A 37 -6.48 -6.18 -14.74
C LEU A 37 -7.32 -5.20 -15.56
N ILE A 38 -6.66 -4.32 -16.33
CA ILE A 38 -7.31 -3.33 -17.19
C ILE A 38 -7.89 -3.98 -18.45
N GLU A 39 -7.04 -4.71 -19.20
CA GLU A 39 -7.41 -5.32 -20.47
C GLU A 39 -8.57 -6.32 -20.34
N ASN A 40 -8.63 -7.03 -19.22
CA ASN A 40 -9.67 -8.02 -18.95
C ASN A 40 -10.85 -7.47 -18.12
N ASN A 41 -10.88 -6.16 -17.81
CA ASN A 41 -11.86 -5.58 -16.88
C ASN A 41 -12.00 -6.38 -15.57
N ALA A 42 -10.89 -6.91 -15.08
CA ALA A 42 -10.89 -7.89 -13.99
C ALA A 42 -11.42 -7.31 -12.66
N ILE A 43 -11.16 -6.03 -12.38
CA ILE A 43 -11.70 -5.35 -11.18
C ILE A 43 -13.23 -5.24 -11.29
N GLY A 44 -13.77 -4.87 -12.44
CA GLY A 44 -15.20 -4.83 -12.67
C GLY A 44 -15.86 -6.19 -12.47
N MET A 45 -15.26 -7.24 -13.02
CA MET A 45 -15.73 -8.62 -12.84
C MET A 45 -15.75 -9.06 -11.37
N LEU A 46 -14.72 -8.74 -10.59
CA LEU A 46 -14.69 -9.02 -9.14
C LEU A 46 -15.80 -8.27 -8.40
N GLN A 47 -16.02 -7.00 -8.72
CA GLN A 47 -17.08 -6.18 -8.12
C GLN A 47 -18.48 -6.70 -8.46
N GLU A 48 -18.72 -7.12 -9.72
CA GLU A 48 -19.96 -7.77 -10.15
C GLU A 48 -20.22 -9.10 -9.42
N ALA A 49 -19.13 -9.80 -9.06
CA ALA A 49 -19.20 -11.01 -8.22
C ALA A 49 -19.36 -10.71 -6.72
N GLY A 50 -19.57 -9.44 -6.34
CA GLY A 50 -19.76 -9.04 -4.94
C GLY A 50 -18.49 -8.95 -4.11
N ARG A 51 -17.32 -8.83 -4.76
CA ARG A 51 -16.04 -8.65 -4.07
C ARG A 51 -15.72 -7.17 -3.88
N ASP A 52 -15.39 -6.78 -2.68
CA ASP A 52 -14.80 -5.46 -2.42
C ASP A 52 -13.32 -5.48 -2.79
N VAL A 53 -12.94 -4.61 -3.74
CA VAL A 53 -11.57 -4.51 -4.23
C VAL A 53 -10.96 -3.19 -3.81
N PHE A 54 -9.86 -3.25 -3.04
CA PHE A 54 -9.08 -2.09 -2.64
C PHE A 54 -7.71 -2.14 -3.29
N ILE A 55 -7.26 -1.02 -3.82
CA ILE A 55 -5.92 -0.89 -4.40
C ILE A 55 -5.07 -0.03 -3.48
N HIS A 56 -4.04 -0.63 -2.89
CA HIS A 56 -3.08 0.07 -2.04
C HIS A 56 -1.93 0.60 -2.89
N CYS A 57 -1.78 1.92 -2.95
CA CYS A 57 -0.74 2.59 -3.73
C CYS A 57 0.22 3.34 -2.80
N VAL A 58 1.51 3.06 -2.90
CA VAL A 58 2.54 3.70 -2.07
C VAL A 58 3.16 4.87 -2.82
N VAL A 59 3.07 6.06 -2.21
CA VAL A 59 3.81 7.26 -2.62
C VAL A 59 4.95 7.47 -1.63
N THR A 60 6.17 7.47 -2.14
CA THR A 60 7.38 7.50 -1.31
C THR A 60 8.07 8.86 -1.42
N GLY A 61 8.46 9.44 -0.29
CA GLY A 61 9.23 10.68 -0.28
C GLY A 61 10.68 10.54 -0.75
N GLY A 62 11.38 11.64 -0.90
CA GLY A 62 12.76 11.67 -1.35
C GLY A 62 12.90 11.44 -2.86
N GLN A 63 13.93 10.70 -3.27
CA GLN A 63 14.26 10.52 -4.70
C GLN A 63 13.17 9.79 -5.50
N ALA A 64 12.40 8.91 -4.89
CA ALA A 64 11.36 8.15 -5.55
C ALA A 64 10.01 8.90 -5.66
N LEU A 65 9.92 10.14 -5.18
CA LEU A 65 8.65 10.86 -5.11
C LEU A 65 7.98 11.02 -6.47
N LEU A 66 8.70 11.50 -7.46
CA LEU A 66 8.11 11.76 -8.78
C LEU A 66 7.69 10.47 -9.50
N ASP A 67 8.48 9.42 -9.37
CA ASP A 67 8.18 8.12 -9.97
C ASP A 67 6.93 7.50 -9.32
N THR A 68 6.84 7.55 -7.99
CA THR A 68 5.68 7.00 -7.26
C THR A 68 4.42 7.86 -7.44
N LEU A 69 4.53 9.18 -7.57
CA LEU A 69 3.43 10.05 -7.96
C LEU A 69 2.93 9.75 -9.38
N SER A 70 3.85 9.49 -10.31
CA SER A 70 3.49 9.09 -11.68
C SER A 70 2.78 7.74 -11.70
N GLY A 71 3.25 6.80 -10.89
CA GLY A 71 2.59 5.49 -10.69
C GLY A 71 1.18 5.63 -10.12
N PHE A 72 0.99 6.44 -9.09
CA PHE A 72 -0.33 6.75 -8.53
C PHE A 72 -1.26 7.35 -9.59
N LYS A 73 -0.78 8.34 -10.36
CA LYS A 73 -1.55 8.97 -11.42
C LYS A 73 -2.00 7.94 -12.46
N ALA A 74 -1.07 7.16 -13.00
CA ALA A 74 -1.36 6.16 -14.01
C ALA A 74 -2.40 5.13 -13.51
N LEU A 75 -2.24 4.66 -12.28
CA LEU A 75 -3.19 3.74 -11.63
C LEU A 75 -4.58 4.37 -11.50
N ALA A 76 -4.65 5.60 -10.98
CA ALA A 76 -5.92 6.29 -10.78
C ALA A 76 -6.65 6.61 -12.10
N GLU A 77 -5.93 6.95 -13.16
CA GLU A 77 -6.53 7.21 -14.48
C GLU A 77 -7.05 5.94 -15.17
N GLN A 78 -6.42 4.80 -14.92
CA GLN A 78 -6.70 3.54 -15.61
C GLN A 78 -7.71 2.65 -14.88
N THR A 79 -7.86 2.82 -13.56
CA THR A 79 -8.79 1.99 -12.79
C THR A 79 -10.21 2.54 -12.77
N SER A 80 -11.20 1.64 -12.78
CA SER A 80 -12.62 1.97 -12.61
C SER A 80 -13.04 2.09 -11.14
N THR A 81 -12.23 1.59 -10.19
CA THR A 81 -12.55 1.64 -8.76
C THR A 81 -12.32 3.03 -8.16
N ASN A 82 -13.10 3.37 -7.15
CA ASN A 82 -12.91 4.52 -6.26
C ASN A 82 -12.36 4.09 -4.87
N ASN A 83 -11.83 2.87 -4.75
CA ASN A 83 -11.28 2.32 -3.53
C ASN A 83 -9.74 2.30 -3.53
N ILE A 84 -9.10 3.39 -3.97
CA ILE A 84 -7.64 3.52 -3.86
C ILE A 84 -7.29 4.00 -2.45
N VAL A 85 -6.42 3.27 -1.76
CA VAL A 85 -5.82 3.66 -0.48
C VAL A 85 -4.39 4.12 -0.73
N VAL A 86 -4.11 5.39 -0.50
CA VAL A 86 -2.78 5.95 -0.73
C VAL A 86 -1.96 5.88 0.56
N TRP A 87 -0.80 5.24 0.48
CA TRP A 87 0.17 5.19 1.57
C TRP A 87 1.27 6.22 1.35
N LEU A 88 1.33 7.22 2.20
CA LEU A 88 2.36 8.25 2.18
C LEU A 88 3.56 7.79 3.02
N ASN A 89 4.58 7.24 2.37
CA ASN A 89 5.77 6.74 3.04
C ASN A 89 6.84 7.82 3.15
N GLU A 90 6.97 8.42 4.32
CA GLU A 90 7.95 9.49 4.63
C GLU A 90 9.31 8.95 5.12
N PHE A 91 9.53 7.64 5.10
CA PHE A 91 10.78 7.04 5.59
C PHE A 91 12.01 7.63 4.89
N PHE A 92 11.95 7.83 3.59
CA PHE A 92 13.05 8.37 2.79
C PHE A 92 13.03 9.89 2.64
N GLY A 93 12.04 10.58 3.16
CA GLY A 93 11.92 12.03 3.10
C GLY A 93 10.47 12.52 3.11
N ALA A 94 10.30 13.83 3.21
CA ALA A 94 8.99 14.45 3.13
C ALA A 94 8.33 14.21 1.76
N ILE A 95 7.00 14.08 1.77
CA ILE A 95 6.20 14.02 0.55
C ILE A 95 5.76 15.43 0.21
N GLU A 96 6.67 16.14 -0.41
CA GLU A 96 6.50 17.55 -0.79
C GLU A 96 7.16 17.78 -2.15
N HIS A 97 6.49 18.50 -3.04
CA HIS A 97 7.04 18.91 -4.33
C HIS A 97 6.67 20.36 -4.63
N ASN A 98 7.68 21.20 -4.92
CA ASN A 98 7.51 22.63 -5.17
C ASN A 98 6.74 23.36 -4.05
N GLY A 99 7.02 23.05 -2.78
CA GLY A 99 6.36 23.65 -1.63
C GLY A 99 4.92 23.20 -1.39
N LYS A 100 4.46 22.15 -2.06
CA LYS A 100 3.11 21.58 -1.93
C LYS A 100 3.16 20.21 -1.31
N ALA A 101 2.37 20.00 -0.27
CA ALA A 101 2.09 18.68 0.29
C ALA A 101 1.24 17.83 -0.67
N PHE A 102 1.20 16.52 -0.48
CA PHE A 102 0.50 15.58 -1.38
C PHE A 102 -0.94 16.00 -1.70
N ASN A 103 -1.72 16.40 -0.71
CA ASN A 103 -3.11 16.83 -0.87
C ASN A 103 -3.28 18.16 -1.64
N GLU A 104 -2.20 18.93 -1.82
CA GLU A 104 -2.17 20.19 -2.58
C GLU A 104 -1.63 19.98 -4.01
N MET A 105 -1.11 18.79 -4.31
CA MET A 105 -0.58 18.46 -5.63
C MET A 105 -1.71 18.27 -6.62
N LYS A 106 -1.48 18.75 -7.84
CA LYS A 106 -2.42 18.60 -8.96
C LYS A 106 -2.78 17.14 -9.21
N THR A 107 -1.80 16.25 -9.12
CA THR A 107 -1.97 14.79 -9.29
C THR A 107 -3.00 14.20 -8.32
N TYR A 108 -3.01 14.64 -7.06
CA TYR A 108 -4.03 14.22 -6.10
C TYR A 108 -5.38 14.89 -6.41
N ALA A 109 -5.40 16.21 -6.60
CA ALA A 109 -6.64 16.95 -6.81
C ALA A 109 -7.46 16.41 -8.00
N GLU A 110 -6.81 16.03 -9.09
CA GLU A 110 -7.45 15.46 -10.29
C GLU A 110 -7.98 14.04 -10.07
N ASN A 111 -7.49 13.32 -9.07
CA ASN A 111 -7.84 11.92 -8.80
C ASN A 111 -8.45 11.68 -7.41
N ALA A 112 -8.74 12.74 -6.67
CA ALA A 112 -9.21 12.65 -5.28
C ALA A 112 -10.50 11.83 -5.14
N SER A 113 -11.40 11.87 -6.13
CA SER A 113 -12.65 11.10 -6.12
C SER A 113 -12.45 9.58 -6.16
N LYS A 114 -11.27 9.11 -6.53
CA LYS A 114 -10.91 7.69 -6.56
C LYS A 114 -10.18 7.23 -5.29
N VAL A 115 -9.77 8.18 -4.44
CA VAL A 115 -9.05 7.89 -3.21
C VAL A 115 -10.03 7.67 -2.07
N ARG A 116 -10.08 6.44 -1.56
CA ARG A 116 -10.88 6.04 -0.40
C ARG A 116 -10.33 6.62 0.88
N GLY A 117 -9.01 6.66 1.01
CA GLY A 117 -8.34 7.20 2.18
C GLY A 117 -6.83 7.28 2.02
N ILE A 118 -6.21 7.95 2.98
CA ILE A 118 -4.76 8.16 3.01
C ILE A 118 -4.22 7.62 4.33
N VAL A 119 -3.20 6.77 4.26
CA VAL A 119 -2.44 6.25 5.40
C VAL A 119 -1.03 6.83 5.36
N ARG A 120 -0.59 7.47 6.44
CA ARG A 120 0.74 8.07 6.52
C ARG A 120 1.68 7.23 7.35
N ILE A 121 2.78 6.80 6.75
CA ILE A 121 3.92 6.23 7.46
C ILE A 121 4.87 7.39 7.77
N ALA A 122 4.69 8.01 8.92
CA ALA A 122 5.43 9.20 9.31
C ALA A 122 6.93 8.91 9.48
N LYS A 123 7.76 9.86 9.09
CA LYS A 123 9.19 9.82 9.36
C LYS A 123 9.44 9.75 10.86
N ARG A 124 10.26 8.79 11.28
CA ARG A 124 10.65 8.59 12.67
C ARG A 124 12.17 8.59 12.80
N ASN A 125 12.65 8.64 14.04
CA ASN A 125 14.10 8.56 14.29
C ASN A 125 14.68 7.25 13.73
N PRO A 126 15.63 7.32 12.77
CA PRO A 126 16.19 6.13 12.12
C PRO A 126 17.00 5.24 13.08
N ASP A 127 17.68 5.85 14.08
CA ASP A 127 18.54 5.12 15.01
C ASP A 127 17.78 4.27 16.03
N THR A 128 16.47 4.51 16.17
CA THR A 128 15.61 3.78 17.09
C THR A 128 14.48 3.07 16.34
N PHE A 129 13.46 3.79 15.97
CA PHE A 129 12.30 3.24 15.23
C PHE A 129 12.71 2.57 13.91
N GLY A 130 13.64 3.20 13.17
CA GLY A 130 14.11 2.66 11.88
C GLY A 130 14.76 1.30 12.06
N ARG A 131 15.70 1.18 13.02
CA ARG A 131 16.37 -0.09 13.31
C ARG A 131 15.43 -1.18 13.77
N ASP A 132 14.43 -0.85 14.60
CA ASP A 132 13.48 -1.86 15.08
C ASP A 132 12.59 -2.38 13.94
N ILE A 133 12.15 -1.51 13.04
CA ILE A 133 11.38 -1.91 11.84
C ILE A 133 12.26 -2.72 10.88
N GLU A 134 13.51 -2.32 10.66
CA GLU A 134 14.45 -3.05 9.82
C GLU A 134 14.71 -4.46 10.39
N GLU A 135 14.90 -4.59 11.70
CA GLU A 135 15.05 -5.88 12.35
C GLU A 135 13.80 -6.74 12.21
N MET A 136 12.61 -6.17 12.46
CA MET A 136 11.32 -6.85 12.27
C MET A 136 11.17 -7.37 10.84
N ALA A 137 11.43 -6.50 9.84
CA ALA A 137 11.29 -6.83 8.43
C ALA A 137 12.31 -7.88 7.97
N SER A 138 13.59 -7.77 8.40
CA SER A 138 14.65 -8.73 8.06
C SER A 138 14.34 -10.13 8.58
N ARG A 139 13.69 -10.22 9.74
CA ARG A 139 13.21 -11.47 10.33
C ARG A 139 11.85 -11.93 9.80
N LYS A 140 11.23 -11.16 8.91
CA LYS A 140 9.88 -11.42 8.34
C LYS A 140 8.80 -11.60 9.41
N MET A 141 8.90 -10.84 10.51
CA MET A 141 7.98 -10.92 11.63
C MET A 141 6.85 -9.88 11.49
N THR A 142 5.69 -10.26 11.93
CA THR A 142 4.54 -9.34 12.10
C THR A 142 4.69 -8.50 13.37
N PHE A 143 3.90 -7.44 13.49
CA PHE A 143 3.82 -6.63 14.73
C PHE A 143 3.52 -7.49 15.96
N GLY A 144 2.56 -8.42 15.85
CA GLY A 144 2.16 -9.30 16.95
C GLY A 144 3.29 -10.23 17.41
N GLU A 145 4.01 -10.81 16.45
CA GLU A 145 5.16 -11.69 16.75
C GLU A 145 6.28 -10.94 17.44
N VAL A 146 6.63 -9.72 16.99
CA VAL A 146 7.66 -8.90 17.67
C VAL A 146 7.23 -8.57 19.09
N ILE A 147 5.98 -8.18 19.29
CA ILE A 147 5.46 -7.82 20.61
C ILE A 147 5.48 -9.02 21.57
N GLY A 148 5.21 -10.22 21.07
CA GLY A 148 5.26 -11.48 21.83
C GLY A 148 6.65 -12.09 22.02
N SER A 149 7.65 -11.68 21.21
CA SER A 149 8.98 -12.28 21.19
C SER A 149 9.81 -11.92 22.43
N SER A 150 10.65 -12.82 22.91
CA SER A 150 11.67 -12.54 23.93
C SER A 150 12.91 -11.83 23.35
N ASP A 151 13.10 -11.86 22.04
CA ASP A 151 14.32 -11.39 21.38
C ASP A 151 14.39 -9.86 21.25
N PHE A 152 13.25 -9.19 21.32
CA PHE A 152 13.18 -7.74 21.26
C PHE A 152 13.16 -7.11 22.65
N SER A 153 13.92 -6.03 22.82
CA SER A 153 13.93 -5.26 24.05
C SER A 153 12.54 -4.65 24.35
N ILE A 154 12.27 -4.33 25.62
CA ILE A 154 11.02 -3.69 26.04
C ILE A 154 10.78 -2.39 25.25
N MET A 155 11.85 -1.61 25.04
CA MET A 155 11.72 -0.32 24.31
C MET A 155 11.52 -0.51 22.82
N ALA A 156 12.12 -1.53 22.19
CA ALA A 156 11.85 -1.88 20.81
C ALA A 156 10.38 -2.28 20.62
N LYS A 157 9.88 -3.17 21.47
CA LYS A 157 8.45 -3.55 21.46
C LYS A 157 7.53 -2.36 21.66
N GLN A 158 7.86 -1.43 22.54
CA GLN A 158 7.06 -0.23 22.78
C GLN A 158 7.02 0.66 21.53
N ARG A 159 8.14 0.84 20.82
CA ARG A 159 8.20 1.61 19.57
C ARG A 159 7.40 0.92 18.45
N ILE A 160 7.53 -0.40 18.32
CA ILE A 160 6.74 -1.19 17.36
C ILE A 160 5.24 -1.11 17.64
N LYS A 161 4.82 -1.20 18.92
CA LYS A 161 3.40 -0.96 19.31
C LYS A 161 2.91 0.44 18.93
N THR A 162 3.76 1.45 19.09
CA THR A 162 3.42 2.83 18.74
C THR A 162 3.16 2.94 17.24
N ILE A 163 4.01 2.34 16.40
CA ILE A 163 3.82 2.33 14.94
C ILE A 163 2.56 1.55 14.56
N GLN A 164 2.36 0.36 15.12
CA GLN A 164 1.17 -0.45 14.88
C GLN A 164 -0.11 0.32 15.18
N LYS A 165 -0.18 0.95 16.38
CA LYS A 165 -1.35 1.71 16.80
C LYS A 165 -1.64 2.89 15.88
N ASP A 166 -0.59 3.59 15.46
CA ASP A 166 -0.70 4.74 14.56
C ASP A 166 -1.24 4.33 13.17
N ILE A 167 -0.68 3.27 12.59
CA ILE A 167 -1.12 2.75 11.29
C ILE A 167 -2.54 2.18 11.37
N PHE A 168 -2.84 1.38 12.39
CA PHE A 168 -4.16 0.74 12.50
C PHE A 168 -5.27 1.75 12.74
N ALA A 169 -5.03 2.80 13.54
CA ALA A 169 -6.00 3.87 13.71
C ALA A 169 -6.35 4.57 12.38
N GLN A 170 -5.35 4.79 11.52
CA GLN A 170 -5.59 5.36 10.19
C GLN A 170 -6.33 4.38 9.26
N LEU A 171 -6.03 3.09 9.34
CA LEU A 171 -6.75 2.06 8.57
C LEU A 171 -8.20 1.93 9.01
N ASP A 172 -8.48 2.05 10.32
CA ASP A 172 -9.85 2.07 10.85
C ASP A 172 -10.65 3.27 10.31
N GLU A 173 -9.99 4.44 10.13
CA GLU A 173 -10.61 5.63 9.52
C GLU A 173 -10.89 5.45 8.02
N VAL A 174 -10.06 4.69 7.29
CA VAL A 174 -10.31 4.35 5.87
C VAL A 174 -11.58 3.52 5.73
N GLY A 175 -11.82 2.60 6.62
CA GLY A 175 -12.98 1.70 6.67
C GLY A 175 -12.96 0.65 5.55
N PHE A 176 -12.65 -0.55 5.89
CA PHE A 176 -12.65 -1.73 5.01
C PHE A 176 -13.90 -2.57 5.25
#